data_9c230911151caa041eb2fcbc1f03bbc6
#
_entry.id   9c230911151caa041eb2fcbc1f03bbc6
#
_cell.length_a   1.000
_cell.length_b   1.000
_cell.length_c   1.000
_cell.angle_alpha   90.00
_cell.angle_beta   90.00
_cell.angle_gamma   90.00
#
_symmetry.space_group_name_H-M   'P 1'
#
loop_
_entity.id
_entity.type
_entity.pdbx_description
1 polymer ?
#
loop_
_entity_poly.entity_id
_entity_poly.type
_entity_poly.pdbx_seq_one_letter_code
_entity_poly.pdbx_strand_id
1 'polypeptide(L)'
;MRATLSSVLLLSLTLVSCGGHYGRSDQAASQLAFGVDMAKRGLWNEALFRFHQAEQMDPQNPRVLNNLGVAYEASGDYEKALSYYQRALKVSPDNRELRANYGRFVEFYQSYKGRQDKPGQPPAAKPAAG
;
A
#
# COMPACT_ATOMS: atom_id res chain seq x y z
N MET A 1 -35.30 24.82 -60.55
CA MET A 1 -35.20 24.82 -59.09
C MET A 1 -34.27 23.69 -58.71
N ARG A 2 -33.02 23.98 -58.33
CA ARG A 2 -32.02 22.98 -57.94
C ARG A 2 -31.72 23.18 -56.47
N ALA A 3 -32.15 22.22 -55.65
CA ALA A 3 -31.84 22.18 -54.22
C ALA A 3 -30.49 21.51 -54.03
N THR A 4 -29.51 22.27 -53.53
CA THR A 4 -28.20 21.77 -53.14
C THR A 4 -28.27 21.32 -51.67
N LEU A 5 -28.19 20.00 -51.42
CA LEU A 5 -28.03 19.41 -50.11
C LEU A 5 -26.56 19.56 -49.67
N SER A 6 -26.29 20.47 -48.71
CA SER A 6 -25.01 20.59 -48.04
C SER A 6 -24.94 19.50 -46.96
N SER A 7 -24.15 18.44 -47.20
CA SER A 7 -23.79 17.46 -46.19
C SER A 7 -22.76 18.08 -45.23
N VAL A 8 -23.24 18.43 -44.04
CA VAL A 8 -22.34 18.78 -42.93
C VAL A 8 -21.82 17.48 -42.33
N LEU A 9 -20.56 17.14 -42.65
CA LEU A 9 -19.83 16.02 -42.06
C LEU A 9 -19.38 16.43 -40.64
N LEU A 10 -20.14 16.03 -39.64
CA LEU A 10 -19.74 16.17 -38.24
C LEU A 10 -18.62 15.16 -37.93
N LEU A 11 -17.39 15.65 -38.00
CA LEU A 11 -16.21 14.92 -37.57
C LEU A 11 -16.19 14.91 -36.03
N SER A 12 -16.77 13.88 -35.41
CA SER A 12 -16.69 13.66 -33.96
C SER A 12 -15.25 13.26 -33.59
N LEU A 13 -14.50 14.24 -33.10
CA LEU A 13 -13.15 14.04 -32.54
C LEU A 13 -13.32 13.37 -31.19
N THR A 14 -13.25 12.03 -31.13
CA THR A 14 -13.15 11.28 -29.90
C THR A 14 -11.71 11.46 -29.37
N LEU A 15 -11.54 12.42 -28.45
CA LEU A 15 -10.33 12.52 -27.62
C LEU A 15 -10.27 11.29 -26.72
N VAL A 16 -9.56 10.26 -27.15
CA VAL A 16 -9.16 9.15 -26.30
C VAL A 16 -8.14 9.71 -25.30
N SER A 17 -8.64 10.03 -24.11
CA SER A 17 -7.81 10.46 -22.98
C SER A 17 -7.04 9.23 -22.43
N CYS A 18 -5.95 8.84 -23.08
CA CYS A 18 -5.04 7.79 -22.59
C CYS A 18 -3.99 8.30 -21.60
N GLY A 19 -4.07 9.57 -21.16
CA GLY A 19 -3.03 10.20 -20.33
C GLY A 19 -3.10 9.93 -18.81
N GLY A 20 -4.21 9.40 -18.30
CA GLY A 20 -4.46 9.37 -16.85
C GLY A 20 -3.76 8.26 -16.06
N HIS A 21 -3.28 7.21 -16.71
CA HIS A 21 -2.76 6.03 -16.00
C HIS A 21 -1.26 6.13 -15.71
N TYR A 22 -0.47 6.64 -16.65
CA TYR A 22 0.98 6.79 -16.47
C TYR A 22 1.35 7.78 -15.36
N GLY A 23 0.66 8.90 -15.26
CA GLY A 23 0.92 9.89 -14.23
C GLY A 23 0.56 9.44 -12.80
N ARG A 24 -0.40 8.53 -12.65
CA ARG A 24 -0.82 8.01 -11.32
C ARG A 24 0.16 6.99 -10.77
N SER A 25 0.70 6.10 -11.60
CA SER A 25 1.71 5.13 -11.19
C SER A 25 3.01 5.80 -10.75
N ASP A 26 3.45 6.84 -11.47
CA ASP A 26 4.65 7.59 -11.13
C ASP A 26 4.47 8.37 -9.81
N GLN A 27 3.28 8.94 -9.60
CA GLN A 27 2.95 9.58 -8.33
C GLN A 27 2.89 8.58 -7.16
N ALA A 28 2.30 7.39 -7.38
CA ALA A 28 2.30 6.32 -6.37
C ALA A 28 3.72 5.89 -6.01
N ALA A 29 4.60 5.70 -7.00
CA ALA A 29 6.00 5.36 -6.78
C ALA A 29 6.76 6.46 -6.01
N SER A 30 6.49 7.73 -6.31
CA SER A 30 7.07 8.87 -5.60
C SER A 30 6.62 8.91 -4.13
N GLN A 31 5.32 8.76 -3.84
CA GLN A 31 4.81 8.70 -2.47
C GLN A 31 5.37 7.50 -1.72
N LEU A 32 5.49 6.34 -2.36
CA LEU A 32 6.09 5.15 -1.78
C LEU A 32 7.56 5.40 -1.38
N ALA A 33 8.35 5.98 -2.28
CA ALA A 33 9.77 6.28 -2.03
C ALA A 33 9.93 7.27 -0.86
N PHE A 34 9.08 8.30 -0.82
CA PHE A 34 9.09 9.27 0.27
C PHE A 34 8.71 8.63 1.61
N GLY A 35 7.67 7.77 1.61
CA GLY A 35 7.27 7.02 2.80
C GLY A 35 8.37 6.10 3.32
N VAL A 36 9.12 5.44 2.44
CA VAL A 36 10.27 4.60 2.80
C VAL A 36 11.38 5.44 3.45
N ASP A 37 11.66 6.65 2.96
CA ASP A 37 12.62 7.55 3.58
C ASP A 37 12.17 7.97 4.99
N MET A 38 10.90 8.31 5.16
CA MET A 38 10.33 8.62 6.48
C MET A 38 10.42 7.42 7.44
N ALA A 39 10.11 6.22 6.98
CA ALA A 39 10.21 5.00 7.77
C ALA A 39 11.65 4.72 8.24
N LYS A 40 12.65 4.88 7.37
CA LYS A 40 14.08 4.75 7.71
C LYS A 40 14.51 5.72 8.81
N ARG A 41 13.86 6.87 8.91
CA ARG A 41 14.09 7.90 9.93
C ARG A 41 13.25 7.69 11.20
N GLY A 42 12.44 6.63 11.26
CA GLY A 42 11.55 6.35 12.39
C GLY A 42 10.30 7.23 12.44
N LEU A 43 10.03 8.00 11.41
CA LEU A 43 8.88 8.91 11.31
C LEU A 43 7.64 8.15 10.80
N TRP A 44 7.15 7.21 11.61
CA TRP A 44 6.13 6.24 11.21
C TRP A 44 4.79 6.86 10.83
N ASN A 45 4.36 7.94 11.49
CA ASN A 45 3.11 8.62 11.16
C ASN A 45 3.18 9.28 9.77
N GLU A 46 4.31 9.92 9.45
CA GLU A 46 4.54 10.50 8.14
C GLU A 46 4.68 9.39 7.06
N ALA A 47 5.38 8.29 7.38
CA ALA A 47 5.48 7.15 6.49
C ALA A 47 4.09 6.57 6.18
N LEU A 48 3.23 6.37 7.18
CA LEU A 48 1.86 5.91 7.00
C LEU A 48 1.06 6.86 6.10
N PHE A 49 1.16 8.17 6.32
CA PHE A 49 0.50 9.16 5.47
C PHE A 49 0.92 9.01 4.00
N ARG A 50 2.23 8.89 3.73
CA ARG A 50 2.77 8.74 2.39
C ARG A 50 2.39 7.41 1.75
N PHE A 51 2.43 6.32 2.50
CA PHE A 51 2.01 5.01 2.00
C PHE A 51 0.51 4.97 1.68
N HIS A 52 -0.35 5.64 2.46
CA HIS A 52 -1.77 5.76 2.14
C HIS A 52 -2.02 6.61 0.88
N GLN A 53 -1.23 7.67 0.65
CA GLN A 53 -1.30 8.40 -0.62
C GLN A 53 -0.93 7.49 -1.80
N ALA A 54 0.11 6.66 -1.66
CA ALA A 54 0.49 5.68 -2.68
C ALA A 54 -0.62 4.63 -2.89
N GLU A 55 -1.25 4.13 -1.82
CA GLU A 55 -2.35 3.16 -1.88
C GLU A 55 -3.58 3.73 -2.63
N GLN A 56 -3.94 4.99 -2.42
CA GLN A 56 -5.03 5.64 -3.14
C GLN A 56 -4.79 5.70 -4.66
N MET A 57 -3.54 5.79 -5.07
CA MET A 57 -3.15 5.86 -6.48
C MET A 57 -3.00 4.47 -7.10
N ASP A 58 -2.48 3.50 -6.32
CA ASP A 58 -2.26 2.11 -6.74
C ASP A 58 -2.61 1.13 -5.60
N PRO A 59 -3.91 0.82 -5.42
CA PRO A 59 -4.41 0.05 -4.27
C PRO A 59 -4.03 -1.43 -4.27
N GLN A 60 -3.53 -1.94 -5.40
CA GLN A 60 -3.10 -3.33 -5.58
C GLN A 60 -1.57 -3.48 -5.63
N ASN A 61 -0.82 -2.44 -5.30
CA ASN A 61 0.64 -2.50 -5.31
C ASN A 61 1.15 -3.31 -4.11
N PRO A 62 1.73 -4.48 -4.32
CA PRO A 62 2.16 -5.34 -3.20
C PRO A 62 3.26 -4.70 -2.35
N ARG A 63 4.09 -3.82 -2.94
CA ARG A 63 5.12 -3.08 -2.19
C ARG A 63 4.51 -2.02 -1.27
N VAL A 64 3.49 -1.30 -1.74
CA VAL A 64 2.76 -0.32 -0.92
C VAL A 64 2.07 -1.02 0.24
N LEU A 65 1.35 -2.12 -0.04
CA LEU A 65 0.66 -2.90 0.97
C LEU A 65 1.63 -3.49 2.02
N ASN A 66 2.79 -4.01 1.59
CA ASN A 66 3.82 -4.49 2.51
C ASN A 66 4.36 -3.37 3.41
N ASN A 67 4.66 -2.20 2.85
CA ASN A 67 5.19 -1.08 3.63
C ASN A 67 4.15 -0.52 4.62
N LEU A 68 2.85 -0.55 4.27
CA LEU A 68 1.78 -0.27 5.22
C LEU A 68 1.77 -1.29 6.37
N GLY A 69 1.93 -2.58 6.05
CA GLY A 69 2.08 -3.63 7.07
C GLY A 69 3.22 -3.34 8.04
N VAL A 70 4.41 -3.05 7.50
CA VAL A 70 5.61 -2.70 8.30
C VAL A 70 5.37 -1.45 9.15
N ALA A 71 4.77 -0.40 8.59
CA ALA A 71 4.56 0.84 9.30
C ALA A 71 3.52 0.70 10.43
N TYR A 72 2.46 -0.07 10.22
CA TYR A 72 1.50 -0.38 11.28
C TYR A 72 2.10 -1.28 12.36
N GLU A 73 2.92 -2.27 11.99
CA GLU A 73 3.70 -3.08 12.95
C GLU A 73 4.58 -2.19 13.84
N ALA A 74 5.35 -1.29 13.23
CA ALA A 74 6.21 -0.36 13.96
C ALA A 74 5.44 0.62 14.85
N SER A 75 4.22 0.99 14.45
CA SER A 75 3.33 1.85 15.23
C SER A 75 2.57 1.10 16.32
N GLY A 76 2.60 -0.23 16.35
CA GLY A 76 1.93 -1.08 17.34
C GLY A 76 0.48 -1.40 17.01
N ASP A 77 -0.02 -1.06 15.81
CA ASP A 77 -1.36 -1.45 15.33
C ASP A 77 -1.25 -2.80 14.59
N TYR A 78 -1.11 -3.86 15.38
CA TYR A 78 -0.82 -5.20 14.86
C TYR A 78 -1.97 -5.81 14.07
N GLU A 79 -3.22 -5.45 14.35
CA GLU A 79 -4.38 -5.94 13.59
C GLU A 79 -4.36 -5.37 12.16
N LYS A 80 -4.08 -4.08 12.02
CA LYS A 80 -3.90 -3.49 10.68
C LYS A 80 -2.68 -4.04 9.97
N ALA A 81 -1.56 -4.23 10.68
CA ALA A 81 -0.36 -4.85 10.10
C ALA A 81 -0.69 -6.22 9.50
N LEU A 82 -1.40 -7.08 10.26
CA LEU A 82 -1.84 -8.40 9.79
C LEU A 82 -2.67 -8.29 8.50
N SER A 83 -3.65 -7.41 8.50
CA SER A 83 -4.52 -7.20 7.33
C SER A 83 -3.74 -6.78 6.08
N TYR A 84 -2.80 -5.83 6.23
CA TYR A 84 -2.01 -5.34 5.11
C TYR A 84 -1.03 -6.38 4.57
N TYR A 85 -0.36 -7.14 5.43
CA TYR A 85 0.49 -8.24 4.99
C TYR A 85 -0.30 -9.32 4.24
N GLN A 86 -1.49 -9.69 4.72
CA GLN A 86 -2.36 -10.66 4.05
C GLN A 86 -2.82 -10.15 2.68
N ARG A 87 -3.18 -8.86 2.57
CA ARG A 87 -3.53 -8.24 1.28
C ARG A 87 -2.35 -8.26 0.31
N ALA A 88 -1.14 -7.93 0.78
CA ALA A 88 0.07 -7.96 -0.03
C ALA A 88 0.34 -9.36 -0.60
N LEU A 89 0.25 -10.40 0.25
CA LEU A 89 0.44 -11.79 -0.16
C LEU A 89 -0.65 -12.29 -1.10
N LYS A 90 -1.89 -11.82 -0.95
CA LYS A 90 -2.96 -12.15 -1.90
C LYS A 90 -2.68 -11.65 -3.31
N VAL A 91 -2.05 -10.47 -3.43
CA VAL A 91 -1.66 -9.89 -4.73
C VAL A 91 -0.42 -10.57 -5.31
N SER A 92 0.55 -10.89 -4.45
CA SER A 92 1.85 -11.45 -4.88
C SER A 92 2.29 -12.60 -3.96
N PRO A 93 1.66 -13.79 -4.07
CA PRO A 93 1.87 -14.90 -3.14
C PRO A 93 3.28 -15.49 -3.19
N ASP A 94 3.96 -15.39 -4.33
CA ASP A 94 5.30 -15.96 -4.54
C ASP A 94 6.43 -14.98 -4.20
N ASN A 95 6.10 -13.76 -3.77
CA ASN A 95 7.11 -12.76 -3.42
C ASN A 95 7.82 -13.17 -2.12
N ARG A 96 9.12 -13.45 -2.24
CA ARG A 96 9.94 -13.95 -1.14
C ARG A 96 10.05 -12.95 0.02
N GLU A 97 10.19 -11.67 -0.27
CA GLU A 97 10.29 -10.60 0.74
C GLU A 97 8.99 -10.47 1.55
N LEU A 98 7.84 -10.45 0.87
CA LEU A 98 6.53 -10.39 1.52
C LEU A 98 6.30 -11.60 2.44
N ARG A 99 6.63 -12.79 1.96
CA ARG A 99 6.52 -14.02 2.77
C ARG A 99 7.40 -13.97 4.00
N ALA A 100 8.62 -13.47 3.87
CA ALA A 100 9.55 -13.34 5.00
C ALA A 100 9.04 -12.31 6.02
N ASN A 101 8.59 -11.15 5.58
CA ASN A 101 8.02 -10.11 6.46
C ASN A 101 6.78 -10.62 7.20
N TYR A 102 5.84 -11.22 6.48
CA TYR A 102 4.63 -11.80 7.07
C TYR A 102 4.95 -12.93 8.06
N GLY A 103 5.84 -13.85 7.71
CA GLY A 103 6.24 -14.96 8.58
C GLY A 103 6.80 -14.46 9.92
N ARG A 104 7.77 -13.54 9.87
CA ARG A 104 8.35 -12.91 11.07
C ARG A 104 7.28 -12.19 11.91
N PHE A 105 6.40 -11.45 11.25
CA PHE A 105 5.33 -10.75 11.93
C PHE A 105 4.35 -11.71 12.62
N VAL A 106 3.92 -12.78 11.95
CA VAL A 106 2.97 -13.76 12.52
C VAL A 106 3.55 -14.46 13.75
N GLU A 107 4.82 -14.87 13.72
CA GLU A 107 5.50 -15.44 14.89
C GLU A 107 5.48 -14.49 16.08
N PHE A 108 5.82 -13.22 15.86
CA PHE A 108 5.73 -12.19 16.88
C PHE A 108 4.30 -12.01 17.38
N TYR A 109 3.33 -11.88 16.47
CA TYR A 109 1.93 -11.59 16.79
C TYR A 109 1.26 -12.71 17.60
N GLN A 110 1.55 -13.98 17.28
CA GLN A 110 1.08 -15.11 18.05
C GLN A 110 1.64 -15.07 19.49
N SER A 111 2.92 -14.80 19.63
CA SER A 111 3.58 -14.62 20.92
C SER A 111 3.00 -13.45 21.72
N TYR A 112 2.70 -12.34 21.04
CA TYR A 112 2.07 -11.15 21.63
C TYR A 112 0.66 -11.48 22.17
N LYS A 113 -0.20 -12.11 21.37
CA LYS A 113 -1.55 -12.52 21.76
C LYS A 113 -1.51 -13.52 22.94
N GLY A 114 -0.68 -14.53 22.90
CA GLY A 114 -0.55 -15.52 23.98
C GLY A 114 -0.07 -14.93 25.31
N ARG A 115 0.53 -13.73 25.30
CA ARG A 115 0.89 -12.99 26.52
C ARG A 115 -0.25 -12.12 27.03
N GLN A 116 -1.06 -11.57 26.16
CA GLN A 116 -2.23 -10.75 26.54
C GLN A 116 -3.31 -11.59 27.28
N ASP A 117 -3.39 -12.87 26.94
CA ASP A 117 -4.33 -13.81 27.58
C ASP A 117 -3.87 -14.29 28.99
N LYS A 118 -2.65 -13.90 29.43
CA LYS A 118 -2.10 -14.24 30.74
C LYS A 118 -2.07 -13.01 31.66
N PRO A 119 -2.94 -12.90 32.67
CA PRO A 119 -2.92 -11.77 33.59
C PRO A 119 -1.56 -11.67 34.34
N GLY A 120 -0.92 -10.49 34.30
CA GLY A 120 0.27 -10.17 35.08
C GLY A 120 1.61 -10.21 34.33
N GLN A 121 1.65 -10.43 33.02
CA GLN A 121 2.89 -10.39 32.25
C GLN A 121 3.14 -9.01 31.61
N PRO A 122 4.36 -8.46 31.66
CA PRO A 122 4.67 -7.17 31.03
C PRO A 122 4.47 -7.23 29.51
N PRO A 123 4.12 -6.10 28.85
CA PRO A 123 3.91 -6.06 27.40
C PRO A 123 5.17 -6.52 26.64
N ALA A 124 4.93 -7.23 25.54
CA ALA A 124 6.00 -7.69 24.66
C ALA A 124 6.81 -6.52 24.11
N ALA A 125 8.13 -6.65 24.11
CA ALA A 125 8.98 -5.70 23.41
C ALA A 125 8.61 -5.65 21.91
N LYS A 126 8.56 -4.43 21.35
CA LYS A 126 8.37 -4.26 19.91
C LYS A 126 9.46 -5.02 19.14
N PRO A 127 9.11 -5.72 18.05
CA PRO A 127 10.12 -6.25 17.16
C PRO A 127 10.98 -5.11 16.63
N ALA A 128 12.30 -5.33 16.57
CA ALA A 128 13.19 -4.38 15.92
C ALA A 128 12.80 -4.29 14.45
N ALA A 129 12.40 -3.09 14.02
CA ALA A 129 12.22 -2.79 12.61
C ALA A 129 13.59 -2.93 11.94
N GLY A 130 13.77 -4.02 11.18
CA GLY A 130 14.95 -4.28 10.39
C GLY A 130 14.93 -3.55 9.06
#